data_b69f2ec1a96630762ac964fcb33bd2e8
#
_entry.id   b69f2ec1a96630762ac964fcb33bd2e8
#
_cell.length_a   1.000
_cell.length_b   1.000
_cell.length_c   1.000
_cell.angle_alpha   90.00
_cell.angle_beta   90.00
_cell.angle_gamma   90.00
#
_symmetry.space_group_name_H-M   'P 1'
#
loop_
_entity.id
_entity.type
_entity.pdbx_description
1 polymer ?
#
loop_
_entity_poly.entity_id
_entity_poly.type
_entity_poly.pdbx_seq_one_letter_code
_entity_poly.pdbx_strand_id
1 'polypeptide(L)'
;MLTTCTNAIVMTVNGDEHMLVVEPADLLINVLRNELGLTGSKYGCGTGQCGACTVLIDGEPALACVTLVVACDGKEIVTIEGIAGPDGDLHPIQEAFLDENAVQCGFCTPGMILMAGDLLKRIPHPTEDEIRHHIKGNICRCTGYNGIVRAIQKAADRMAGARRPTETGERELVGEGR
;
A
#
# COMPACT_ATOMS: atom_id res chain seq x y z
N MET A 1 32.30 27.17 -9.10
CA MET A 1 31.91 25.76 -8.99
C MET A 1 31.06 25.66 -7.73
N LEU A 2 29.76 25.42 -7.87
CA LEU A 2 28.89 25.11 -6.73
C LEU A 2 29.21 23.67 -6.32
N THR A 3 29.76 23.49 -5.13
CA THR A 3 29.99 22.17 -4.54
C THR A 3 28.58 21.62 -4.20
N THR A 4 28.10 20.67 -4.97
CA THR A 4 26.86 19.96 -4.62
C THR A 4 27.12 19.15 -3.35
N CYS A 5 26.42 19.48 -2.25
CA CYS A 5 26.42 18.64 -1.06
C CYS A 5 25.64 17.38 -1.38
N THR A 6 26.28 16.23 -1.32
CA THR A 6 25.61 14.94 -1.45
C THR A 6 25.67 14.20 -0.12
N ASN A 7 24.63 13.39 0.17
CA ASN A 7 24.58 12.55 1.35
C ASN A 7 24.52 11.07 0.90
N ALA A 8 25.31 10.23 1.55
CA ALA A 8 25.13 8.79 1.45
C ALA A 8 24.07 8.37 2.48
N ILE A 9 23.04 7.68 2.00
CA ILE A 9 21.96 7.13 2.83
C ILE A 9 21.81 5.63 2.56
N VAL A 10 21.27 4.92 3.53
CA VAL A 10 20.89 3.52 3.39
C VAL A 10 19.42 3.39 3.75
N MET A 11 18.60 2.83 2.86
CA MET A 11 17.20 2.54 3.14
C MET A 11 16.82 1.17 2.59
N THR A 12 15.85 0.52 3.22
CA THR A 12 15.29 -0.74 2.74
C THR A 12 14.05 -0.42 1.91
N VAL A 13 13.97 -0.92 0.68
CA VAL A 13 12.80 -0.73 -0.18
C VAL A 13 12.26 -2.09 -0.60
N ASN A 14 11.03 -2.41 -0.22
CA ASN A 14 10.37 -3.68 -0.48
C ASN A 14 11.19 -4.91 0.01
N GLY A 15 11.94 -4.75 1.10
CA GLY A 15 12.78 -5.78 1.68
C GLY A 15 14.23 -5.80 1.18
N ASP A 16 14.58 -5.06 0.12
CA ASP A 16 15.94 -4.95 -0.40
C ASP A 16 16.64 -3.70 0.15
N GLU A 17 17.89 -3.85 0.60
CA GLU A 17 18.72 -2.74 1.07
C GLU A 17 19.36 -1.99 -0.10
N HIS A 18 19.24 -0.67 -0.08
CA HIS A 18 19.81 0.23 -1.09
C HIS A 18 20.70 1.28 -0.44
N MET A 19 21.97 1.36 -0.90
CA MET A 19 22.88 2.45 -0.58
C MET A 19 22.86 3.46 -1.73
N LEU A 20 22.51 4.70 -1.43
CA LEU A 20 22.30 5.75 -2.43
C LEU A 20 23.10 7.00 -2.06
N VAL A 21 23.55 7.71 -3.10
CA VAL A 21 24.15 9.05 -2.96
C VAL A 21 23.14 10.06 -3.51
N VAL A 22 22.59 10.88 -2.64
CA VAL A 22 21.48 11.77 -2.96
C VAL A 22 21.79 13.22 -2.64
N GLU A 23 21.13 14.17 -3.30
CA GLU A 23 21.16 15.57 -2.95
C GLU A 23 20.16 15.89 -1.83
N PRO A 24 20.40 16.90 -0.98
CA PRO A 24 19.50 17.24 0.13
C PRO A 24 18.06 17.57 -0.28
N ALA A 25 17.85 18.01 -1.52
CA ALA A 25 16.55 18.40 -2.07
C ALA A 25 15.86 17.28 -2.84
N ASP A 26 16.49 16.10 -2.97
CA ASP A 26 15.90 15.00 -3.70
C ASP A 26 14.64 14.48 -3.01
N LEU A 27 13.62 14.26 -3.81
CA LEU A 27 12.33 13.72 -3.35
C LEU A 27 12.31 12.20 -3.48
N LEU A 28 11.76 11.54 -2.47
CA LEU A 28 11.63 10.08 -2.43
C LEU A 28 10.98 9.52 -3.70
N ILE A 29 9.95 10.20 -4.24
CA ILE A 29 9.26 9.76 -5.46
C ILE A 29 10.20 9.67 -6.66
N ASN A 30 11.16 10.58 -6.80
CA ASN A 30 12.11 10.60 -7.90
C ASN A 30 13.12 9.46 -7.79
N VAL A 31 13.62 9.19 -6.60
CA VAL A 31 14.53 8.07 -6.33
C VAL A 31 13.82 6.74 -6.60
N LEU A 32 12.62 6.53 -6.06
CA LEU A 32 11.87 5.31 -6.31
C LEU A 32 11.65 5.05 -7.80
N ARG A 33 11.25 6.07 -8.56
CA ARG A 33 10.87 5.92 -9.96
C ARG A 33 12.04 5.90 -10.94
N ASN A 34 13.03 6.78 -10.73
CA ASN A 34 14.08 7.03 -11.72
C ASN A 34 15.35 6.23 -11.43
N GLU A 35 15.67 6.01 -10.16
CA GLU A 35 16.90 5.29 -9.77
C GLU A 35 16.61 3.81 -9.50
N LEU A 36 15.50 3.52 -8.78
CA LEU A 36 15.14 2.14 -8.45
C LEU A 36 14.18 1.51 -9.46
N GLY A 37 13.65 2.26 -10.43
CA GLY A 37 12.73 1.75 -11.45
C GLY A 37 11.34 1.37 -10.95
N LEU A 38 11.00 1.71 -9.68
CA LEU A 38 9.71 1.41 -9.05
C LEU A 38 8.66 2.44 -9.49
N THR A 39 8.01 2.18 -10.61
CA THR A 39 7.10 3.12 -11.28
C THR A 39 5.65 3.06 -10.78
N GLY A 40 5.34 2.15 -9.86
CA GLY A 40 4.02 1.97 -9.27
C GLY A 40 3.53 3.22 -8.53
N SER A 41 4.35 3.83 -7.69
CA SER A 41 4.06 5.14 -7.11
C SER A 41 4.02 6.23 -8.19
N LYS A 42 2.93 7.02 -8.26
CA LYS A 42 2.70 7.96 -9.37
C LYS A 42 2.96 9.41 -8.95
N TYR A 43 3.72 10.13 -9.76
CA TYR A 43 3.88 11.58 -9.59
C TYR A 43 2.67 12.30 -10.20
N GLY A 44 1.67 12.61 -9.36
CA GLY A 44 0.43 13.29 -9.79
C GLY A 44 0.50 14.80 -9.61
N CYS A 45 0.17 15.29 -8.40
CA CYS A 45 0.07 16.74 -8.14
C CYS A 45 1.42 17.39 -7.75
N GLY A 46 2.35 16.67 -7.15
CA GLY A 46 3.60 17.23 -6.60
C GLY A 46 3.42 18.13 -5.38
N THR A 47 2.21 18.19 -4.80
CA THR A 47 1.85 19.12 -3.71
C THR A 47 1.28 18.41 -2.48
N GLY A 48 1.34 17.07 -2.44
CA GLY A 48 0.85 16.29 -1.31
C GLY A 48 -0.68 16.15 -1.19
N GLN A 49 -1.46 16.48 -2.24
CA GLN A 49 -2.93 16.52 -2.13
C GLN A 49 -3.64 15.32 -2.74
N CYS A 50 -3.09 14.68 -3.77
CA CYS A 50 -3.83 13.68 -4.54
C CYS A 50 -3.64 12.23 -4.09
N GLY A 51 -2.64 11.94 -3.27
CA GLY A 51 -2.37 10.60 -2.74
C GLY A 51 -1.85 9.55 -3.75
N ALA A 52 -1.66 9.91 -5.04
CA ALA A 52 -1.20 8.95 -6.04
C ALA A 52 0.23 8.44 -5.81
N CYS A 53 1.02 9.18 -5.02
CA CYS A 53 2.39 8.84 -4.64
C CYS A 53 2.50 8.20 -3.25
N THR A 54 1.40 7.75 -2.66
CA THR A 54 1.44 7.11 -1.33
C THR A 54 2.36 5.90 -1.35
N VAL A 55 3.21 5.83 -0.33
CA VAL A 55 4.06 4.69 0.05
C VAL A 55 3.90 4.47 1.55
N LEU A 56 4.41 3.37 2.08
CA LEU A 56 4.53 3.20 3.53
C LEU A 56 5.98 3.46 3.91
N ILE A 57 6.20 4.26 4.96
CA ILE A 57 7.51 4.48 5.59
C ILE A 57 7.42 3.96 7.02
N ASP A 58 8.22 2.97 7.37
CA ASP A 58 8.13 2.26 8.65
C ASP A 58 6.70 1.77 8.97
N GLY A 59 5.98 1.37 7.93
CA GLY A 59 4.61 0.87 8.02
C GLY A 59 3.51 1.94 8.03
N GLU A 60 3.83 3.24 8.08
CA GLU A 60 2.89 4.35 8.10
C GLU A 60 2.76 5.02 6.71
N PRO A 61 1.54 5.38 6.26
CA PRO A 61 1.35 6.05 4.98
C PRO A 61 2.04 7.41 4.89
N ALA A 62 2.79 7.62 3.81
CA ALA A 62 3.48 8.86 3.51
C ALA A 62 3.36 9.24 2.03
N LEU A 63 3.55 10.52 1.72
CA LEU A 63 3.44 11.04 0.36
C LEU A 63 4.82 11.29 -0.22
N ALA A 64 5.31 10.37 -1.05
CA ALA A 64 6.68 10.40 -1.59
C ALA A 64 7.01 11.66 -2.41
N CYS A 65 6.02 12.37 -2.96
CA CYS A 65 6.23 13.59 -3.73
C CYS A 65 6.55 14.84 -2.89
N VAL A 66 6.42 14.77 -1.57
CA VAL A 66 6.77 15.86 -0.63
C VAL A 66 7.70 15.36 0.49
N THR A 67 8.20 14.14 0.39
CA THR A 67 9.17 13.56 1.32
C THR A 67 10.57 13.70 0.76
N LEU A 68 11.47 14.34 1.52
CA LEU A 68 12.89 14.41 1.19
C LEU A 68 13.52 13.03 1.42
N VAL A 69 14.26 12.53 0.44
CA VAL A 69 14.86 11.20 0.52
C VAL A 69 15.90 11.09 1.64
N VAL A 70 16.58 12.18 1.99
CA VAL A 70 17.53 12.22 3.12
C VAL A 70 16.86 11.90 4.47
N ALA A 71 15.54 12.13 4.60
CA ALA A 71 14.78 11.77 5.79
C ALA A 71 14.43 10.27 5.86
N CYS A 72 14.73 9.53 4.80
CA CYS A 72 14.49 8.09 4.70
C CYS A 72 15.73 7.25 5.05
N ASP A 73 16.82 7.87 5.52
CA ASP A 73 18.01 7.14 5.97
C ASP A 73 17.65 6.20 7.14
N GLY A 74 18.02 4.94 7.02
CA GLY A 74 17.68 3.87 7.98
C GLY A 74 16.20 3.44 7.99
N LYS A 75 15.37 3.90 7.04
CA LYS A 75 13.93 3.61 6.99
C LYS A 75 13.58 2.42 6.12
N GLU A 76 12.46 1.77 6.45
CA GLU A 76 11.81 0.78 5.62
C GLU A 76 10.72 1.43 4.77
N ILE A 77 10.83 1.28 3.45
CA ILE A 77 9.88 1.81 2.47
C ILE A 77 9.15 0.64 1.80
N VAL A 78 7.81 0.68 1.80
CA VAL A 78 7.01 -0.29 1.04
C VAL A 78 6.23 0.45 -0.04
N THR A 79 6.41 0.01 -1.28
CA THR A 79 5.65 0.49 -2.45
C THR A 79 4.63 -0.57 -2.88
N ILE A 80 3.82 -0.26 -3.89
CA ILE A 80 2.83 -1.22 -4.42
C ILE A 80 3.48 -2.50 -4.97
N GLU A 81 4.71 -2.41 -5.45
CA GLU A 81 5.47 -3.55 -5.95
C GLU A 81 5.82 -4.54 -4.85
N GLY A 82 5.96 -4.06 -3.61
CA GLY A 82 6.35 -4.89 -2.47
C GLY A 82 5.20 -5.57 -1.73
N ILE A 83 3.94 -5.42 -2.16
CA ILE A 83 2.82 -6.05 -1.45
C ILE A 83 2.36 -7.37 -2.06
N ALA A 84 2.77 -7.69 -3.28
CA ALA A 84 2.54 -8.99 -3.89
C ALA A 84 3.31 -10.10 -3.16
N GLY A 85 2.81 -11.32 -3.22
CA GLY A 85 3.51 -12.48 -2.68
C GLY A 85 4.82 -12.77 -3.43
N PRO A 86 5.75 -13.55 -2.84
CA PRO A 86 7.06 -13.84 -3.42
C PRO A 86 6.96 -14.59 -4.78
N ASP A 87 5.90 -15.35 -4.98
CA ASP A 87 5.64 -16.08 -6.23
C ASP A 87 4.87 -15.23 -7.27
N GLY A 88 4.65 -13.94 -7.00
CA GLY A 88 3.90 -13.02 -7.84
C GLY A 88 2.39 -13.09 -7.65
N ASP A 89 1.92 -13.83 -6.66
CA ASP A 89 0.50 -13.89 -6.30
C ASP A 89 0.03 -12.53 -5.81
N LEU A 90 -1.15 -12.13 -6.28
CA LEU A 90 -1.73 -10.86 -5.87
C LEU A 90 -2.13 -10.90 -4.40
N HIS A 91 -1.86 -9.80 -3.71
CA HIS A 91 -2.39 -9.61 -2.36
C HIS A 91 -3.94 -9.57 -2.38
N PRO A 92 -4.66 -10.10 -1.37
CA PRO A 92 -6.13 -10.11 -1.34
C PRO A 92 -6.80 -8.76 -1.62
N ILE A 93 -6.15 -7.65 -1.27
CA ILE A 93 -6.62 -6.30 -1.61
C ILE A 93 -6.52 -6.05 -3.12
N GLN A 94 -5.42 -6.43 -3.76
CA GLN A 94 -5.24 -6.28 -5.21
C GLN A 94 -6.29 -7.08 -5.98
N GLU A 95 -6.51 -8.34 -5.59
CA GLU A 95 -7.55 -9.19 -6.19
C GLU A 95 -8.95 -8.56 -6.03
N ALA A 96 -9.28 -8.08 -4.83
CA ALA A 96 -10.58 -7.45 -4.57
C ALA A 96 -10.80 -6.20 -5.45
N PHE A 97 -9.72 -5.41 -5.71
CA PHE A 97 -9.81 -4.25 -6.61
C PHE A 97 -10.09 -4.65 -8.06
N LEU A 98 -9.56 -5.78 -8.52
CA LEU A 98 -9.87 -6.31 -9.85
C LEU A 98 -11.30 -6.82 -9.92
N ASP A 99 -11.75 -7.60 -8.95
CA ASP A 99 -13.07 -8.22 -8.92
C ASP A 99 -14.21 -7.19 -8.87
N GLU A 100 -14.02 -6.10 -8.12
CA GLU A 100 -15.04 -5.05 -7.96
C GLU A 100 -14.96 -3.96 -9.03
N ASN A 101 -14.15 -4.15 -10.08
CA ASN A 101 -13.91 -3.15 -11.12
C ASN A 101 -13.50 -1.79 -10.53
N ALA A 102 -12.72 -1.82 -9.44
CA ALA A 102 -12.21 -0.63 -8.76
C ALA A 102 -11.04 0.04 -9.51
N VAL A 103 -10.60 -0.55 -10.61
CA VAL A 103 -9.52 -0.07 -11.46
C VAL A 103 -10.07 0.33 -12.82
N GLN A 104 -9.75 1.57 -13.28
CA GLN A 104 -9.98 2.00 -14.65
C GLN A 104 -8.67 2.43 -15.29
N CYS A 105 -8.24 3.69 -15.16
CA CYS A 105 -6.94 4.10 -15.70
C CYS A 105 -5.74 3.58 -14.88
N GLY A 106 -5.94 3.15 -13.65
CA GLY A 106 -4.91 2.58 -12.77
C GLY A 106 -4.03 3.60 -12.05
N PHE A 107 -4.12 4.90 -12.38
CA PHE A 107 -3.18 5.91 -11.87
C PHE A 107 -3.25 6.10 -10.35
N CYS A 108 -4.44 6.12 -9.75
CA CYS A 108 -4.63 6.24 -8.30
C CYS A 108 -4.50 4.91 -7.55
N THR A 109 -4.57 3.80 -8.27
CA THR A 109 -4.73 2.45 -7.69
C THR A 109 -3.61 2.06 -6.73
N PRO A 110 -2.32 2.28 -7.01
CA PRO A 110 -1.24 1.94 -6.08
C PRO A 110 -1.39 2.60 -4.71
N GLY A 111 -1.56 3.92 -4.70
CA GLY A 111 -1.74 4.66 -3.45
C GLY A 111 -3.04 4.27 -2.72
N MET A 112 -4.11 4.01 -3.46
CA MET A 112 -5.40 3.60 -2.89
C MET A 112 -5.31 2.22 -2.22
N ILE A 113 -4.57 1.29 -2.81
CA ILE A 113 -4.36 -0.07 -2.26
C ILE A 113 -3.51 -0.01 -0.99
N LEU A 114 -2.44 0.79 -0.95
CA LEU A 114 -1.61 0.96 0.25
C LEU A 114 -2.42 1.58 1.40
N MET A 115 -3.25 2.59 1.11
CA MET A 115 -4.16 3.17 2.10
C MET A 115 -5.21 2.17 2.58
N ALA A 116 -5.75 1.33 1.69
CA ALA A 116 -6.66 0.25 2.08
C ALA A 116 -5.97 -0.76 3.02
N GLY A 117 -4.72 -1.12 2.72
CA GLY A 117 -3.91 -1.99 3.57
C GLY A 117 -3.68 -1.40 4.97
N ASP A 118 -3.37 -0.11 5.06
CA ASP A 118 -3.23 0.58 6.35
C ASP A 118 -4.56 0.59 7.12
N LEU A 119 -5.67 0.90 6.47
CA LEU A 119 -7.00 0.86 7.11
C LEU A 119 -7.30 -0.53 7.69
N LEU A 120 -7.13 -1.59 6.89
CA LEU A 120 -7.47 -2.96 7.30
C LEU A 120 -6.55 -3.53 8.39
N LYS A 121 -5.34 -2.99 8.55
CA LYS A 121 -4.49 -3.27 9.71
C LYS A 121 -5.08 -2.68 11.01
N ARG A 122 -5.66 -1.48 10.92
CA ARG A 122 -6.22 -0.72 12.07
C ARG A 122 -7.64 -1.15 12.40
N ILE A 123 -8.47 -1.32 11.37
CA ILE A 123 -9.89 -1.67 11.46
C ILE A 123 -10.13 -2.85 10.51
N PRO A 124 -10.15 -4.10 11.02
CA PRO A 124 -10.31 -5.30 10.19
C PRO A 124 -11.64 -5.40 9.44
N HIS A 125 -12.70 -4.80 9.97
CA HIS A 125 -14.03 -4.77 9.37
C HIS A 125 -14.57 -3.33 9.35
N PRO A 126 -14.05 -2.47 8.46
CA PRO A 126 -14.45 -1.08 8.43
C PRO A 126 -15.85 -0.90 7.84
N THR A 127 -16.60 0.04 8.38
CA THR A 127 -17.83 0.55 7.78
C THR A 127 -17.52 1.35 6.51
N GLU A 128 -18.55 1.58 5.68
CA GLU A 128 -18.40 2.41 4.48
C GLU A 128 -17.89 3.81 4.81
N ASP A 129 -18.41 4.42 5.87
CA ASP A 129 -18.00 5.76 6.29
C ASP A 129 -16.54 5.82 6.75
N GLU A 130 -16.07 4.81 7.48
CA GLU A 130 -14.66 4.69 7.87
C GLU A 130 -13.76 4.53 6.65
N ILE A 131 -14.16 3.70 5.67
CA ILE A 131 -13.44 3.55 4.41
C ILE A 131 -13.33 4.89 3.70
N ARG A 132 -14.46 5.56 3.46
CA ARG A 132 -14.49 6.85 2.77
C ARG A 132 -13.67 7.93 3.48
N HIS A 133 -13.73 7.94 4.81
CA HIS A 133 -12.94 8.86 5.61
C HIS A 133 -11.43 8.59 5.47
N HIS A 134 -11.02 7.33 5.49
CA HIS A 134 -9.60 6.96 5.45
C HIS A 134 -8.97 7.25 4.08
N ILE A 135 -9.68 6.96 2.98
CA ILE A 135 -9.18 7.18 1.62
C ILE A 135 -9.41 8.59 1.08
N LYS A 136 -9.97 9.52 1.86
CA LYS A 136 -10.33 10.89 1.40
C LYS A 136 -9.15 11.70 0.83
N GLY A 137 -7.91 11.35 1.22
CA GLY A 137 -6.67 11.95 0.70
C GLY A 137 -6.22 11.37 -0.65
N ASN A 138 -6.89 10.34 -1.17
CA ASN A 138 -6.54 9.67 -2.40
C ASN A 138 -7.59 9.95 -3.48
N ILE A 139 -7.23 10.77 -4.48
CA ILE A 139 -8.16 11.25 -5.51
C ILE A 139 -8.22 10.26 -6.67
N CYS A 140 -9.45 9.78 -6.97
CA CYS A 140 -9.76 9.04 -8.18
C CYS A 140 -10.71 9.84 -9.05
N ARG A 141 -10.37 10.08 -10.33
CA ARG A 141 -11.21 10.80 -11.29
C ARG A 141 -12.13 9.90 -12.10
N CYS A 142 -11.89 8.59 -12.10
CA CYS A 142 -12.52 7.65 -13.02
C CYS A 142 -13.68 6.86 -12.42
N THR A 143 -13.50 6.29 -11.20
CA THR A 143 -14.35 5.21 -10.66
C THR A 143 -15.60 5.67 -9.92
N GLY A 144 -15.66 6.94 -9.48
CA GLY A 144 -16.72 7.43 -8.59
C GLY A 144 -16.67 6.78 -7.18
N TYR A 145 -15.57 6.09 -6.82
CA TYR A 145 -15.27 5.48 -5.52
C TYR A 145 -16.11 4.27 -5.09
N ASN A 146 -17.30 4.06 -5.61
CA ASN A 146 -18.18 2.97 -5.14
C ASN A 146 -17.55 1.58 -5.33
N GLY A 147 -16.88 1.34 -6.47
CA GLY A 147 -16.12 0.10 -6.69
C GLY A 147 -14.96 -0.04 -5.70
N ILE A 148 -14.26 1.05 -5.38
CA ILE A 148 -13.15 1.07 -4.43
C ILE A 148 -13.64 0.70 -3.02
N VAL A 149 -14.76 1.29 -2.59
CA VAL A 149 -15.35 0.99 -1.28
C VAL A 149 -15.70 -0.50 -1.17
N ARG A 150 -16.41 -1.04 -2.18
CA ARG A 150 -16.75 -2.48 -2.21
C ARG A 150 -15.50 -3.36 -2.24
N ALA A 151 -14.47 -2.96 -2.98
CA ALA A 151 -13.22 -3.70 -3.02
C ALA A 151 -12.54 -3.77 -1.64
N ILE A 152 -12.53 -2.68 -0.89
CA ILE A 152 -11.96 -2.66 0.46
C ILE A 152 -12.77 -3.54 1.42
N GLN A 153 -14.12 -3.49 1.36
CA GLN A 153 -14.99 -4.38 2.15
C GLN A 153 -14.73 -5.85 1.81
N LYS A 154 -14.69 -6.19 0.53
CA LYS A 154 -14.39 -7.55 0.07
C LYS A 154 -13.02 -8.05 0.50
N ALA A 155 -12.01 -7.18 0.45
CA ALA A 155 -10.67 -7.48 0.95
C ALA A 155 -10.69 -7.77 2.45
N ALA A 156 -11.44 -6.99 3.24
CA ALA A 156 -11.62 -7.22 4.66
C ALA A 156 -12.16 -8.62 4.95
N ASP A 157 -13.21 -9.03 4.24
CA ASP A 157 -13.82 -10.36 4.38
C ASP A 157 -12.84 -11.49 4.04
N ARG A 158 -12.07 -11.34 2.96
CA ARG A 158 -11.04 -12.31 2.54
C ARG A 158 -9.94 -12.46 3.58
N MET A 159 -9.43 -11.34 4.08
CA MET A 159 -8.35 -11.33 5.06
C MET A 159 -8.81 -11.88 6.43
N ALA A 160 -10.08 -11.67 6.81
CA ALA A 160 -10.66 -12.27 8.01
C ALA A 160 -10.86 -13.78 7.85
N GLY A 161 -11.33 -14.25 6.69
CA GLY A 161 -11.47 -15.68 6.38
C GLY A 161 -10.13 -16.42 6.38
N ALA A 162 -9.06 -15.77 5.92
CA ALA A 162 -7.71 -16.35 5.95
C ALA A 162 -7.10 -16.45 7.37
N ARG A 163 -7.63 -15.71 8.34
CA ARG A 163 -7.18 -15.72 9.75
C ARG A 163 -7.94 -16.68 10.66
N ARG A 164 -9.04 -17.34 10.17
CA ARG A 164 -9.71 -18.37 10.95
C ARG A 164 -8.80 -19.59 11.04
N PRO A 165 -8.37 -20.02 12.27
CA PRO A 165 -7.82 -21.34 12.44
C PRO A 165 -8.87 -22.34 11.96
N THR A 166 -8.48 -23.34 11.20
CA THR A 166 -9.30 -24.49 10.91
C THR A 166 -9.67 -25.11 12.28
N GLU A 167 -10.90 -24.91 12.73
CA GLU A 167 -11.45 -25.70 13.81
C GLU A 167 -11.41 -27.15 13.32
N THR A 168 -10.39 -27.88 13.76
CA THR A 168 -10.31 -29.33 13.68
C THR A 168 -11.54 -29.86 14.40
N GLY A 169 -12.50 -30.36 13.61
CA GLY A 169 -13.74 -30.93 14.13
C GLY A 169 -13.44 -32.12 15.01
N GLU A 170 -13.62 -31.96 16.30
CA GLU A 170 -13.97 -33.07 17.17
C GLU A 170 -15.46 -33.33 17.01
N ARG A 171 -15.81 -34.25 16.11
CA ARG A 171 -17.08 -34.94 16.16
C ARG A 171 -17.06 -35.87 17.36
N GLU A 172 -17.59 -35.44 18.46
CA GLU A 172 -18.04 -36.39 19.50
C GLU A 172 -19.10 -37.34 18.91
N LEU A 173 -18.68 -38.59 18.77
CA LEU A 173 -19.57 -39.70 18.56
C LEU A 173 -20.42 -39.88 19.83
N VAL A 174 -21.66 -39.40 19.82
CA VAL A 174 -22.65 -39.80 20.81
C VAL A 174 -23.03 -41.24 20.47
N GLY A 175 -22.50 -42.16 21.30
CA GLY A 175 -22.82 -43.58 21.23
C GLY A 175 -24.29 -43.82 21.61
N GLU A 176 -24.99 -44.50 20.74
CA GLU A 176 -26.26 -45.17 21.08
C GLU A 176 -25.97 -46.28 22.10
N GLY A 177 -26.67 -46.22 23.19
CA GLY A 177 -26.70 -47.25 24.22
C GLY A 177 -28.06 -47.47 24.79
N ARG A 178 -28.80 -48.46 24.20
CA ARG A 178 -29.96 -49.21 24.75
C ARG A 178 -31.20 -48.44 25.17
#